data_acf65386e079356da34a7da5a53be6c7
#
_entry.id   acf65386e079356da34a7da5a53be6c7
#
_cell.length_a   1.000
_cell.length_b   1.000
_cell.length_c   1.000
_cell.angle_alpha   90.00
_cell.angle_beta   90.00
_cell.angle_gamma   90.00
#
_symmetry.space_group_name_H-M   'P 1'
#
loop_
_entity.id
_entity.type
_entity.pdbx_description
1 polymer ?
#
loop_
_entity_poly.entity_id
_entity_poly.type
_entity_poly.pdbx_seq_one_letter_code
_entity_poly.pdbx_strand_id
1 'polypeptide(L)'
;SCELLQPNEIINPNVDEDTFLKTPNAMSTWVNGANRSFATIIGSYVELTEILSDNYFNNYSQSSKVFDFPTILYTDIDVTNLQRHVGTLRETAIQGLEVVAKADATTTDEQRYNLYYIKGYSYLLAGEYFRALPVENGGEVKGWKENLNLAISTFTEALKFTSDTDETAFINTLIARAYYRLGDKVNAVKYASNVLTLSTDFTKQVTFDGENNVISSIQGYIYGTNFQPLPRLDFLDPKYFQTKAKEARPICIAKAEEPYLILAEAALADNDVNGAKGFLKTLLTLVSNRPVATDINDQLEGRYNGGYKEYPNSSEYRVAASSEDEFRSGLVLDRQSPHLISVPYISGTSVTEEMIDAPTTVDGLLEVLYLMRQEIFMAEGRRAADLGIRFPVCETEAANTPS
;
A
#
# COMPACT_ATOMS: atom_id res chain seq x y z
N SER A 1 -19.70 -19.81 13.85
CA SER A 1 -19.36 -18.73 14.77
C SER A 1 -17.92 -18.38 14.53
N CYS A 2 -17.66 -17.35 13.71
CA CYS A 2 -16.35 -16.72 13.68
C CYS A 2 -16.17 -16.06 15.04
N GLU A 3 -15.46 -16.71 15.95
CA GLU A 3 -14.92 -16.02 17.11
C GLU A 3 -13.94 -14.99 16.58
N LEU A 4 -14.36 -13.75 16.55
CA LEU A 4 -13.44 -12.63 16.38
C LEU A 4 -12.38 -12.78 17.47
N LEU A 5 -11.13 -12.58 17.06
CA LEU A 5 -10.03 -12.36 17.99
C LEU A 5 -10.51 -11.29 18.98
N GLN A 6 -10.78 -11.70 20.20
CA GLN A 6 -11.13 -10.73 21.22
C GLN A 6 -9.94 -9.80 21.43
N PRO A 7 -10.15 -8.50 21.71
CA PRO A 7 -9.06 -7.57 21.99
C PRO A 7 -8.01 -8.10 22.96
N ASN A 8 -8.40 -8.99 23.84
CA ASN A 8 -7.55 -9.67 24.80
C ASN A 8 -6.44 -10.52 24.17
N GLU A 9 -6.64 -11.07 22.95
CA GLU A 9 -5.61 -11.84 22.24
C GLU A 9 -4.49 -10.96 21.68
N ILE A 10 -4.79 -9.68 21.40
CA ILE A 10 -3.82 -8.72 20.89
C ILE A 10 -2.94 -8.16 22.01
N ILE A 11 -3.46 -8.05 23.21
CA ILE A 11 -2.82 -7.33 24.31
C ILE A 11 -2.11 -8.28 25.28
N ASN A 12 -2.81 -9.26 25.79
CA ASN A 12 -2.27 -10.32 26.63
C ASN A 12 -3.36 -11.38 26.85
N PRO A 13 -3.23 -12.62 26.38
CA PRO A 13 -4.25 -13.65 26.52
C PRO A 13 -4.55 -14.06 27.98
N ASN A 14 -3.76 -13.60 28.94
CA ASN A 14 -3.93 -13.90 30.35
C ASN A 14 -4.55 -12.75 31.16
N VAL A 15 -4.97 -11.65 30.53
CA VAL A 15 -5.57 -10.50 31.20
C VAL A 15 -6.98 -10.31 30.68
N ASP A 16 -7.99 -10.37 31.55
CA ASP A 16 -9.37 -10.07 31.17
C ASP A 16 -9.55 -8.56 30.90
N GLU A 17 -10.60 -8.22 30.13
CA GLU A 17 -10.89 -6.85 29.71
C GLU A 17 -11.04 -5.90 30.90
N ASP A 18 -11.77 -6.29 31.94
CA ASP A 18 -11.98 -5.45 33.10
C ASP A 18 -10.70 -5.13 33.85
N THR A 19 -9.79 -6.10 33.95
CA THR A 19 -8.48 -5.92 34.55
C THR A 19 -7.60 -5.02 33.67
N PHE A 20 -7.62 -5.22 32.36
CA PHE A 20 -6.87 -4.38 31.42
C PHE A 20 -7.31 -2.90 31.49
N LEU A 21 -8.61 -2.63 31.47
CA LEU A 21 -9.15 -1.27 31.52
C LEU A 21 -8.81 -0.51 32.81
N LYS A 22 -8.45 -1.22 33.88
CA LYS A 22 -8.00 -0.64 35.15
C LYS A 22 -6.50 -0.40 35.23
N THR A 23 -5.74 -0.86 34.21
CA THR A 23 -4.28 -0.64 34.21
C THR A 23 -3.95 0.81 33.91
N PRO A 24 -2.91 1.40 34.55
CA PRO A 24 -2.44 2.73 34.21
C PRO A 24 -1.99 2.81 32.74
N ASN A 25 -2.38 3.88 32.03
CA ASN A 25 -2.01 4.10 30.63
C ASN A 25 -2.48 2.96 29.69
N ALA A 26 -3.67 2.40 29.92
CA ALA A 26 -4.25 1.35 29.11
C ALA A 26 -4.27 1.71 27.61
N MET A 27 -4.59 2.97 27.28
CA MET A 27 -4.61 3.45 25.90
C MET A 27 -3.23 3.38 25.22
N SER A 28 -2.15 3.68 25.90
CA SER A 28 -0.82 3.57 25.32
C SER A 28 -0.49 2.13 24.91
N THR A 29 -0.84 1.16 25.77
CA THR A 29 -0.67 -0.27 25.45
C THR A 29 -1.58 -0.68 24.28
N TRP A 30 -2.82 -0.20 24.27
CA TRP A 30 -3.78 -0.48 23.20
C TRP A 30 -3.30 0.01 21.84
N VAL A 31 -2.86 1.27 21.75
CA VAL A 31 -2.35 1.89 20.51
C VAL A 31 -1.09 1.17 20.01
N ASN A 32 -0.18 0.77 20.90
CA ASN A 32 0.99 -0.02 20.51
C ASN A 32 0.58 -1.38 19.89
N GLY A 33 -0.39 -2.06 20.48
CA GLY A 33 -0.95 -3.31 19.94
C GLY A 33 -1.63 -3.08 18.59
N ALA A 34 -2.42 -2.01 18.47
CA ALA A 34 -3.10 -1.64 17.22
C ALA A 34 -2.11 -1.33 16.09
N ASN A 35 -1.04 -0.58 16.38
CA ASN A 35 0.02 -0.28 15.41
C ASN A 35 0.78 -1.53 14.96
N ARG A 36 1.08 -2.44 15.88
CA ARG A 36 1.72 -3.72 15.54
C ARG A 36 0.83 -4.57 14.65
N SER A 37 -0.45 -4.68 14.96
CA SER A 37 -1.45 -5.38 14.15
C SER A 37 -1.58 -4.74 12.77
N PHE A 38 -1.66 -3.42 12.71
CA PHE A 38 -1.73 -2.66 11.46
C PHE A 38 -0.53 -2.95 10.56
N ALA A 39 0.69 -2.91 11.09
CA ALA A 39 1.89 -3.21 10.34
C ALA A 39 1.84 -4.62 9.73
N THR A 40 1.53 -5.63 10.52
CA THR A 40 1.43 -7.03 10.07
C THR A 40 0.38 -7.18 8.96
N ILE A 41 -0.79 -6.56 9.13
CA ILE A 41 -1.89 -6.62 8.16
C ILE A 41 -1.52 -5.91 6.86
N ILE A 42 -0.89 -4.75 6.93
CA ILE A 42 -0.40 -4.03 5.73
C ILE A 42 0.61 -4.90 4.97
N GLY A 43 1.53 -5.57 5.66
CA GLY A 43 2.46 -6.49 5.02
C GLY A 43 1.75 -7.60 4.22
N SER A 44 0.71 -8.21 4.79
CA SER A 44 -0.10 -9.24 4.11
C SER A 44 -0.88 -8.68 2.91
N TYR A 45 -1.47 -7.48 3.07
CA TYR A 45 -2.19 -6.83 1.96
C TYR A 45 -1.26 -6.51 0.79
N VAL A 46 -0.08 -5.96 1.07
CA VAL A 46 0.90 -5.63 0.02
C VAL A 46 1.34 -6.89 -0.70
N GLU A 47 1.69 -7.95 0.04
CA GLU A 47 2.08 -9.24 -0.55
C GLU A 47 1.02 -9.74 -1.54
N LEU A 48 -0.20 -9.95 -1.07
CA LEU A 48 -1.24 -10.60 -1.86
C LEU A 48 -1.75 -9.71 -3.01
N THR A 49 -1.80 -8.41 -2.83
CA THR A 49 -2.22 -7.50 -3.90
C THR A 49 -1.15 -7.26 -4.95
N GLU A 50 0.12 -7.38 -4.61
CA GLU A 50 1.20 -7.36 -5.61
C GLU A 50 1.17 -8.61 -6.50
N ILE A 51 0.92 -9.80 -5.94
CA ILE A 51 0.76 -11.03 -6.73
C ILE A 51 -0.50 -10.96 -7.62
N LEU A 52 -1.57 -10.36 -7.11
CA LEU A 52 -2.82 -10.18 -7.83
C LEU A 52 -2.68 -9.25 -9.04
N SER A 53 -1.67 -8.38 -9.01
CA SER A 53 -1.36 -7.43 -10.07
C SER A 53 -0.48 -8.04 -11.17
N ASP A 54 -0.14 -7.23 -12.16
CA ASP A 54 0.82 -7.55 -13.22
C ASP A 54 2.28 -7.19 -12.87
N ASN A 55 2.56 -6.79 -11.63
CA ASN A 55 3.92 -6.41 -11.22
C ASN A 55 4.84 -7.62 -11.04
N TYR A 56 4.30 -8.72 -10.54
CA TYR A 56 5.06 -9.90 -10.17
C TYR A 56 4.49 -11.18 -10.76
N PHE A 57 5.38 -12.11 -11.03
CA PHE A 57 5.07 -13.52 -11.24
C PHE A 57 5.41 -14.30 -9.97
N ASN A 58 4.46 -15.12 -9.50
CA ASN A 58 4.65 -15.96 -8.32
C ASN A 58 5.23 -17.33 -8.73
N ASN A 59 6.51 -17.54 -8.44
CA ASN A 59 7.18 -18.82 -8.67
C ASN A 59 6.85 -19.88 -7.62
N TYR A 60 6.23 -19.46 -6.52
CA TYR A 60 5.90 -20.35 -5.42
C TYR A 60 4.71 -21.24 -5.77
N SER A 61 4.82 -22.55 -5.52
CA SER A 61 3.80 -23.52 -5.94
C SER A 61 2.69 -23.75 -4.92
N GLN A 62 2.74 -23.10 -3.76
CA GLN A 62 1.80 -23.30 -2.66
C GLN A 62 0.66 -22.26 -2.68
N SER A 63 0.08 -21.97 -1.52
CA SER A 63 -0.99 -20.98 -1.33
C SER A 63 -0.67 -19.64 -2.03
N SER A 64 -1.68 -18.86 -2.33
CA SER A 64 -1.61 -17.61 -3.09
C SER A 64 -1.27 -17.77 -4.59
N LYS A 65 -0.88 -18.95 -5.07
CA LYS A 65 -0.60 -19.19 -6.50
C LYS A 65 -1.80 -18.88 -7.38
N VAL A 66 -2.99 -19.08 -6.87
CA VAL A 66 -4.26 -18.77 -7.57
C VAL A 66 -4.40 -17.29 -7.95
N PHE A 67 -3.69 -16.39 -7.29
CA PHE A 67 -3.73 -14.96 -7.57
C PHE A 67 -2.94 -14.57 -8.82
N ASP A 68 -1.97 -15.39 -9.25
CA ASP A 68 -1.31 -15.22 -10.56
C ASP A 68 -2.26 -15.49 -11.74
N PHE A 69 -3.32 -16.23 -11.50
CA PHE A 69 -4.32 -16.57 -12.50
C PHE A 69 -5.60 -15.78 -12.21
N PRO A 70 -6.38 -15.39 -13.22
CA PRO A 70 -7.57 -14.58 -13.02
C PRO A 70 -8.75 -15.38 -12.41
N THR A 71 -8.47 -16.33 -11.51
CA THR A 71 -9.46 -17.21 -10.89
C THR A 71 -9.34 -17.10 -9.37
N ILE A 72 -9.94 -16.05 -8.81
CA ILE A 72 -10.02 -15.83 -7.37
C ILE A 72 -11.38 -16.28 -6.87
N LEU A 73 -11.41 -17.31 -6.02
CA LEU A 73 -12.64 -17.87 -5.51
C LEU A 73 -13.00 -17.25 -4.14
N TYR A 74 -14.29 -17.11 -3.88
CA TYR A 74 -14.81 -16.68 -2.57
C TYR A 74 -14.54 -17.68 -1.43
N THR A 75 -14.16 -18.89 -1.78
CA THR A 75 -13.72 -19.95 -0.85
C THR A 75 -12.23 -19.93 -0.56
N ASP A 76 -11.46 -19.05 -1.21
CA ASP A 76 -10.02 -18.96 -1.02
C ASP A 76 -9.67 -18.51 0.40
N ILE A 77 -8.74 -19.23 1.04
CA ILE A 77 -8.34 -18.96 2.42
C ILE A 77 -7.66 -17.60 2.59
N ASP A 78 -6.90 -17.15 1.59
CA ASP A 78 -6.22 -15.86 1.64
C ASP A 78 -7.23 -14.71 1.52
N VAL A 79 -8.27 -14.86 0.69
CA VAL A 79 -9.39 -13.90 0.61
C VAL A 79 -10.09 -13.79 1.97
N THR A 80 -10.40 -14.93 2.59
CA THR A 80 -11.03 -14.98 3.92
C THR A 80 -10.16 -14.31 4.98
N ASN A 81 -8.85 -14.55 4.95
CA ASN A 81 -7.91 -13.95 5.90
C ASN A 81 -7.81 -12.43 5.71
N LEU A 82 -7.71 -11.95 4.47
CA LEU A 82 -7.67 -10.50 4.20
C LEU A 82 -8.95 -9.81 4.68
N GLN A 83 -10.12 -10.40 4.44
CA GLN A 83 -11.39 -9.87 4.93
C GLN A 83 -11.42 -9.80 6.46
N ARG A 84 -11.00 -10.86 7.14
CA ARG A 84 -10.89 -10.89 8.60
C ARG A 84 -9.93 -9.81 9.12
N HIS A 85 -8.82 -9.57 8.44
CA HIS A 85 -7.86 -8.51 8.79
C HIS A 85 -8.51 -7.12 8.77
N VAL A 86 -9.36 -6.82 7.79
CA VAL A 86 -10.12 -5.56 7.76
C VAL A 86 -11.02 -5.43 8.99
N GLY A 87 -11.76 -6.50 9.32
CA GLY A 87 -12.60 -6.56 10.52
C GLY A 87 -11.80 -6.35 11.79
N THR A 88 -10.66 -7.02 11.93
CA THR A 88 -9.77 -6.89 13.11
C THR A 88 -9.27 -5.45 13.27
N LEU A 89 -8.83 -4.80 12.21
CA LEU A 89 -8.38 -3.40 12.28
C LEU A 89 -9.50 -2.48 12.74
N ARG A 90 -10.68 -2.65 12.18
CA ARG A 90 -11.85 -1.84 12.49
C ARG A 90 -12.28 -1.99 13.95
N GLU A 91 -12.47 -3.22 14.40
CA GLU A 91 -12.89 -3.52 15.76
C GLU A 91 -11.87 -3.06 16.80
N THR A 92 -10.57 -3.25 16.52
CA THR A 92 -9.49 -2.74 17.40
C THR A 92 -9.57 -1.23 17.55
N ALA A 93 -9.79 -0.51 16.46
CA ALA A 93 -9.89 0.95 16.50
C ALA A 93 -11.17 1.42 17.21
N ILE A 94 -12.32 0.80 16.93
CA ILE A 94 -13.60 1.11 17.58
C ILE A 94 -13.51 0.86 19.08
N GLN A 95 -13.03 -0.30 19.50
CA GLN A 95 -12.88 -0.64 20.91
C GLN A 95 -11.93 0.35 21.63
N GLY A 96 -10.84 0.74 20.98
CA GLY A 96 -9.95 1.77 21.51
C GLY A 96 -10.63 3.12 21.71
N LEU A 97 -11.39 3.57 20.72
CA LEU A 97 -12.06 4.88 20.76
C LEU A 97 -13.27 4.90 21.70
N GLU A 98 -14.06 3.83 21.75
CA GLU A 98 -15.36 3.80 22.45
C GLU A 98 -15.27 3.26 23.86
N VAL A 99 -14.31 2.37 24.15
CA VAL A 99 -14.18 1.72 25.46
C VAL A 99 -12.91 2.15 26.17
N VAL A 100 -11.74 1.92 25.57
CA VAL A 100 -10.46 2.21 26.23
C VAL A 100 -10.29 3.70 26.51
N ALA A 101 -10.64 4.58 25.54
CA ALA A 101 -10.55 6.03 25.72
C ALA A 101 -11.47 6.57 26.84
N LYS A 102 -12.59 5.91 27.08
CA LYS A 102 -13.50 6.30 28.19
C LYS A 102 -12.99 5.82 29.54
N ALA A 103 -12.29 4.70 29.56
CA ALA A 103 -11.73 4.12 30.79
C ALA A 103 -10.41 4.79 31.21
N ASP A 104 -9.61 5.22 30.24
CA ASP A 104 -8.31 5.85 30.47
C ASP A 104 -8.37 7.37 30.22
N ALA A 105 -8.51 8.12 31.30
CA ALA A 105 -8.55 9.60 31.26
C ALA A 105 -7.24 10.23 30.75
N THR A 106 -6.14 9.50 30.64
CA THR A 106 -4.86 9.96 30.11
C THR A 106 -4.80 9.89 28.57
N THR A 107 -5.84 9.40 27.90
CA THR A 107 -5.90 9.30 26.44
C THR A 107 -5.65 10.66 25.78
N THR A 108 -4.66 10.70 24.90
CA THR A 108 -4.24 11.91 24.18
C THR A 108 -4.93 12.05 22.82
N ASP A 109 -4.87 13.24 22.25
CA ASP A 109 -5.36 13.49 20.89
C ASP A 109 -4.55 12.72 19.85
N GLU A 110 -3.24 12.57 20.03
CA GLU A 110 -2.39 11.75 19.18
C GLU A 110 -2.83 10.28 19.13
N GLN A 111 -3.21 9.72 20.29
CA GLN A 111 -3.74 8.36 20.38
C GLN A 111 -5.11 8.23 19.69
N ARG A 112 -5.99 9.23 19.84
CA ARG A 112 -7.28 9.28 19.12
C ARG A 112 -7.06 9.40 17.62
N TYR A 113 -6.18 10.29 17.19
CA TYR A 113 -5.79 10.43 15.80
C TYR A 113 -5.34 9.08 15.21
N ASN A 114 -4.44 8.39 15.90
CA ASN A 114 -3.91 7.10 15.46
C ASN A 114 -5.04 6.06 15.25
N LEU A 115 -5.96 5.94 16.19
CA LEU A 115 -7.07 5.00 16.10
C LEU A 115 -8.09 5.40 15.02
N TYR A 116 -8.36 6.68 14.82
CA TYR A 116 -9.23 7.14 13.75
C TYR A 116 -8.63 6.86 12.38
N TYR A 117 -7.32 7.08 12.18
CA TYR A 117 -6.75 6.77 10.89
C TYR A 117 -6.72 5.26 10.62
N ILE A 118 -6.47 4.41 11.61
CA ILE A 118 -6.55 2.95 11.47
C ILE A 118 -7.99 2.53 11.10
N LYS A 119 -8.99 3.07 11.78
CA LYS A 119 -10.40 2.83 11.46
C LYS A 119 -10.73 3.22 10.02
N GLY A 120 -10.34 4.44 9.62
CA GLY A 120 -10.53 4.93 8.26
C GLY A 120 -9.81 4.07 7.23
N TYR A 121 -8.60 3.64 7.55
CA TYR A 121 -7.81 2.76 6.67
C TYR A 121 -8.47 1.39 6.48
N SER A 122 -9.15 0.85 7.50
CA SER A 122 -9.92 -0.39 7.35
C SER A 122 -11.04 -0.25 6.31
N TYR A 123 -11.75 0.89 6.30
CA TYR A 123 -12.75 1.17 5.27
C TYR A 123 -12.13 1.41 3.89
N LEU A 124 -10.96 2.06 3.85
CA LEU A 124 -10.23 2.28 2.60
C LEU A 124 -9.81 0.93 1.96
N LEU A 125 -9.26 0.00 2.75
CA LEU A 125 -8.93 -1.35 2.29
C LEU A 125 -10.17 -2.08 1.77
N ALA A 126 -11.29 -2.00 2.49
CA ALA A 126 -12.55 -2.58 2.06
C ALA A 126 -13.01 -2.03 0.71
N GLY A 127 -12.92 -0.71 0.51
CA GLY A 127 -13.36 -0.04 -0.73
C GLY A 127 -12.41 -0.21 -1.90
N GLU A 128 -11.10 -0.32 -1.68
CA GLU A 128 -10.12 -0.51 -2.75
C GLU A 128 -10.01 -1.96 -3.20
N TYR A 129 -10.08 -2.93 -2.28
CA TYR A 129 -9.71 -4.32 -2.57
C TYR A 129 -10.87 -5.30 -2.59
N PHE A 130 -12.06 -4.94 -2.13
CA PHE A 130 -13.23 -5.82 -2.12
C PHE A 130 -14.39 -5.25 -2.93
N ARG A 131 -15.25 -6.13 -3.43
CA ARG A 131 -16.51 -5.71 -4.06
C ARG A 131 -17.47 -5.14 -3.04
N ALA A 132 -17.55 -5.79 -1.90
CA ALA A 132 -18.37 -5.39 -0.76
C ALA A 132 -17.82 -6.03 0.52
N LEU A 133 -17.99 -5.39 1.66
CA LEU A 133 -17.70 -5.96 2.99
C LEU A 133 -18.66 -5.40 4.03
N PRO A 134 -18.88 -6.12 5.15
CA PRO A 134 -19.59 -5.59 6.29
C PRO A 134 -18.89 -4.34 6.84
N VAL A 135 -19.66 -3.35 7.25
CA VAL A 135 -19.11 -2.11 7.84
C VAL A 135 -18.91 -2.21 9.34
N GLU A 136 -19.50 -3.23 9.96
CA GLU A 136 -19.35 -3.61 11.36
C GLU A 136 -19.41 -5.13 11.49
N ASN A 137 -19.00 -5.65 12.64
CA ASN A 137 -19.01 -7.08 12.89
C ASN A 137 -20.44 -7.63 12.90
N GLY A 138 -20.72 -8.63 12.04
CA GLY A 138 -22.05 -9.21 11.87
C GLY A 138 -23.08 -8.25 11.27
N GLY A 139 -22.64 -7.10 10.77
CA GLY A 139 -23.49 -6.10 10.12
C GLY A 139 -23.79 -6.39 8.65
N GLU A 140 -24.57 -5.50 8.07
CA GLU A 140 -24.93 -5.56 6.66
C GLU A 140 -23.70 -5.37 5.77
N VAL A 141 -23.59 -6.17 4.72
CA VAL A 141 -22.56 -6.01 3.69
C VAL A 141 -22.85 -4.75 2.85
N LYS A 142 -21.88 -3.85 2.80
CA LYS A 142 -21.94 -2.61 2.02
C LYS A 142 -20.98 -2.67 0.84
N GLY A 143 -21.39 -2.05 -0.26
CA GLY A 143 -20.59 -1.96 -1.47
C GLY A 143 -19.29 -1.17 -1.28
N TRP A 144 -18.37 -1.33 -2.21
CA TRP A 144 -17.07 -0.67 -2.15
C TRP A 144 -17.16 0.87 -2.10
N LYS A 145 -18.16 1.48 -2.77
CA LYS A 145 -18.37 2.93 -2.74
C LYS A 145 -18.79 3.42 -1.36
N GLU A 146 -19.67 2.69 -0.68
CA GLU A 146 -20.10 3.02 0.68
C GLU A 146 -18.95 2.89 1.67
N ASN A 147 -18.12 1.86 1.53
CA ASN A 147 -16.89 1.72 2.33
C ASN A 147 -15.91 2.89 2.11
N LEU A 148 -15.73 3.35 0.86
CA LEU A 148 -14.91 4.53 0.59
C LEU A 148 -15.48 5.82 1.21
N ASN A 149 -16.79 6.00 1.18
CA ASN A 149 -17.43 7.14 1.85
C ASN A 149 -17.26 7.11 3.37
N LEU A 150 -17.32 5.93 3.98
CA LEU A 150 -17.02 5.75 5.40
C LEU A 150 -15.53 6.02 5.71
N ALA A 151 -14.63 5.65 4.81
CA ALA A 151 -13.21 6.01 4.94
C ALA A 151 -13.03 7.53 4.97
N ILE A 152 -13.64 8.24 4.02
CA ILE A 152 -13.57 9.71 3.94
C ILE A 152 -14.09 10.36 5.22
N SER A 153 -15.28 9.97 5.71
CA SER A 153 -15.84 10.53 6.93
C SER A 153 -14.97 10.24 8.16
N THR A 154 -14.42 9.04 8.25
CA THR A 154 -13.55 8.64 9.37
C THR A 154 -12.21 9.38 9.34
N PHE A 155 -11.60 9.57 8.18
CA PHE A 155 -10.39 10.37 8.02
C PHE A 155 -10.64 11.84 8.35
N THR A 156 -11.82 12.36 8.01
CA THR A 156 -12.23 13.72 8.38
C THR A 156 -12.31 13.88 9.91
N GLU A 157 -12.77 12.85 10.62
CA GLU A 157 -12.71 12.84 12.09
C GLU A 157 -11.27 12.82 12.61
N ALA A 158 -10.37 12.02 11.99
CA ALA A 158 -8.97 11.97 12.39
C ALA A 158 -8.30 13.35 12.35
N LEU A 159 -8.62 14.17 11.35
CA LEU A 159 -8.07 15.54 11.21
C LEU A 159 -8.38 16.46 12.39
N LYS A 160 -9.39 16.16 13.20
CA LYS A 160 -9.72 16.95 14.38
C LYS A 160 -8.73 16.76 15.54
N PHE A 161 -7.90 15.71 15.47
CA PHE A 161 -7.00 15.28 16.53
C PHE A 161 -5.52 15.43 16.18
N THR A 162 -5.20 16.08 15.07
CA THR A 162 -3.82 16.38 14.70
C THR A 162 -3.67 17.81 14.22
N SER A 163 -2.56 18.44 14.55
CA SER A 163 -2.08 19.70 13.99
C SER A 163 -0.72 19.55 13.32
N ASP A 164 -0.20 18.35 13.27
CA ASP A 164 1.05 18.04 12.56
C ASP A 164 0.82 18.17 11.05
N THR A 165 1.75 18.86 10.37
CA THR A 165 1.62 19.15 8.94
C THR A 165 1.71 17.91 8.08
N ASP A 166 2.65 17.01 8.38
CA ASP A 166 2.85 15.78 7.60
C ASP A 166 1.72 14.77 7.85
N GLU A 167 1.24 14.66 9.09
CA GLU A 167 0.07 13.82 9.41
C GLU A 167 -1.20 14.36 8.75
N THR A 168 -1.36 15.69 8.69
CA THR A 168 -2.46 16.32 7.95
C THR A 168 -2.35 16.07 6.44
N ALA A 169 -1.15 16.17 5.88
CA ALA A 169 -0.89 15.84 4.47
C ALA A 169 -1.18 14.36 4.18
N PHE A 170 -0.77 13.47 5.08
CA PHE A 170 -1.07 12.04 5.00
C PHE A 170 -2.58 11.77 4.91
N ILE A 171 -3.36 12.28 5.85
CA ILE A 171 -4.81 12.05 5.86
C ILE A 171 -5.50 12.67 4.63
N ASN A 172 -5.12 13.88 4.22
CA ASN A 172 -5.65 14.49 3.00
C ASN A 172 -5.31 13.66 1.75
N THR A 173 -4.15 13.00 1.71
CA THR A 173 -3.79 12.09 0.62
C THR A 173 -4.71 10.87 0.59
N LEU A 174 -5.04 10.28 1.74
CA LEU A 174 -5.97 9.15 1.80
C LEU A 174 -7.40 9.57 1.40
N ILE A 175 -7.83 10.75 1.77
CA ILE A 175 -9.13 11.30 1.34
C ILE A 175 -9.13 11.53 -0.18
N ALA A 176 -8.07 12.13 -0.73
CA ALA A 176 -7.92 12.33 -2.17
C ALA A 176 -7.95 10.99 -2.92
N ARG A 177 -7.27 9.97 -2.40
CA ARG A 177 -7.29 8.60 -2.93
C ARG A 177 -8.70 8.00 -2.95
N ALA A 178 -9.46 8.15 -1.87
CA ALA A 178 -10.81 7.64 -1.81
C ALA A 178 -11.72 8.34 -2.84
N TYR A 179 -11.64 9.65 -2.99
CA TYR A 179 -12.37 10.39 -4.03
C TYR A 179 -11.91 10.01 -5.44
N TYR A 180 -10.62 9.81 -5.65
CA TYR A 180 -10.08 9.31 -6.91
C TYR A 180 -10.69 7.94 -7.28
N ARG A 181 -10.76 7.00 -6.33
CA ARG A 181 -11.40 5.70 -6.51
C ARG A 181 -12.90 5.80 -6.78
N LEU A 182 -13.57 6.78 -6.20
CA LEU A 182 -14.99 7.06 -6.46
C LEU A 182 -15.25 7.71 -7.82
N GLY A 183 -14.22 8.20 -8.50
CA GLY A 183 -14.34 8.98 -9.73
C GLY A 183 -14.81 10.42 -9.50
N ASP A 184 -14.74 10.91 -8.27
CA ASP A 184 -15.04 12.29 -7.90
C ASP A 184 -13.82 13.19 -8.14
N LYS A 185 -13.66 13.65 -9.38
CA LYS A 185 -12.54 14.49 -9.80
C LYS A 185 -12.44 15.77 -8.98
N VAL A 186 -13.55 16.43 -8.73
CA VAL A 186 -13.57 17.74 -8.05
C VAL A 186 -12.99 17.63 -6.64
N ASN A 187 -13.44 16.66 -5.86
CA ASN A 187 -12.94 16.46 -4.51
C ASN A 187 -11.53 15.82 -4.51
N ALA A 188 -11.22 14.91 -5.43
CA ALA A 188 -9.87 14.37 -5.54
C ALA A 188 -8.84 15.49 -5.79
N VAL A 189 -9.11 16.39 -6.71
CA VAL A 189 -8.25 17.57 -7.00
C VAL A 189 -8.14 18.48 -5.79
N LYS A 190 -9.27 18.79 -5.11
CA LYS A 190 -9.29 19.64 -3.93
C LYS A 190 -8.34 19.13 -2.85
N TYR A 191 -8.48 17.86 -2.48
CA TYR A 191 -7.67 17.28 -1.41
C TYR A 191 -6.23 17.05 -1.83
N ALA A 192 -5.96 16.64 -3.08
CA ALA A 192 -4.61 16.55 -3.60
C ALA A 192 -3.89 17.90 -3.60
N SER A 193 -4.57 18.97 -3.99
CA SER A 193 -4.01 20.34 -3.93
C SER A 193 -3.73 20.78 -2.50
N ASN A 194 -4.62 20.46 -1.56
CA ASN A 194 -4.40 20.74 -0.14
C ASN A 194 -3.13 20.06 0.39
N VAL A 195 -2.86 18.80 -0.01
CA VAL A 195 -1.63 18.13 0.38
C VAL A 195 -0.41 18.93 -0.04
N LEU A 196 -0.34 19.34 -1.30
CA LEU A 196 0.83 20.04 -1.83
C LEU A 196 1.01 21.47 -1.26
N THR A 197 -0.01 22.06 -0.68
CA THR A 197 0.13 23.30 0.10
C THR A 197 0.71 23.07 1.50
N LEU A 198 0.56 21.85 2.03
CA LEU A 198 1.06 21.46 3.34
C LEU A 198 2.48 20.91 3.26
N SER A 199 2.71 19.95 2.37
CA SER A 199 3.99 19.26 2.22
C SER A 199 4.13 18.71 0.80
N THR A 200 5.22 19.06 0.13
CA THR A 200 5.50 18.66 -1.26
C THR A 200 6.34 17.37 -1.36
N ASP A 201 6.80 16.84 -0.23
CA ASP A 201 7.73 15.70 -0.17
C ASP A 201 7.47 14.74 0.99
N PHE A 202 6.35 14.85 1.71
CA PHE A 202 6.05 13.98 2.84
C PHE A 202 6.06 12.48 2.44
N THR A 203 6.35 11.63 3.41
CA THR A 203 6.15 10.18 3.33
C THR A 203 5.51 9.68 4.61
N LYS A 204 4.58 8.74 4.50
CA LYS A 204 4.05 7.98 5.63
C LYS A 204 4.41 6.52 5.47
N GLN A 205 5.16 6.02 6.42
CA GLN A 205 5.67 4.65 6.42
C GLN A 205 5.11 3.85 7.59
N VAL A 206 4.80 2.59 7.31
CA VAL A 206 4.55 1.58 8.34
C VAL A 206 5.87 0.89 8.63
N THR A 207 6.28 0.91 9.89
CA THR A 207 7.53 0.31 10.34
C THR A 207 7.32 -1.10 10.86
N PHE A 208 8.35 -1.92 10.70
CA PHE A 208 8.40 -3.30 11.17
C PHE A 208 9.57 -3.48 12.14
N ASP A 209 9.49 -4.51 12.96
CA ASP A 209 10.51 -4.85 13.94
C ASP A 209 10.84 -6.34 13.86
N GLY A 210 11.80 -6.69 13.03
CA GLY A 210 12.18 -8.08 12.78
C GLY A 210 12.75 -8.78 14.02
N GLU A 211 13.34 -8.04 14.95
CA GLU A 211 13.85 -8.63 16.20
C GLU A 211 12.69 -9.13 17.10
N ASN A 212 11.55 -8.45 17.07
CA ASN A 212 10.34 -8.84 17.80
C ASN A 212 9.30 -9.56 16.92
N ASN A 213 9.71 -10.13 15.79
CA ASN A 213 8.86 -10.87 14.85
C ASN A 213 7.69 -10.05 14.25
N VAL A 214 7.83 -8.73 14.19
CA VAL A 214 6.94 -7.88 13.39
C VAL A 214 7.59 -7.73 12.02
N ILE A 215 7.26 -8.63 11.11
CA ILE A 215 7.91 -8.74 9.80
C ILE A 215 6.97 -8.28 8.67
N SER A 216 7.58 -7.82 7.59
CA SER A 216 6.90 -7.60 6.32
C SER A 216 6.97 -8.85 5.47
N SER A 217 5.85 -9.51 5.23
CA SER A 217 5.81 -10.73 4.43
C SER A 217 6.29 -10.50 2.99
N ILE A 218 5.89 -9.38 2.38
CA ILE A 218 6.35 -9.03 1.02
C ILE A 218 7.87 -8.94 0.92
N GLN A 219 8.56 -8.43 1.95
CA GLN A 219 10.02 -8.37 1.96
C GLN A 219 10.65 -9.76 1.82
N GLY A 220 10.13 -10.75 2.56
CA GLY A 220 10.64 -12.11 2.50
C GLY A 220 10.43 -12.77 1.13
N TYR A 221 9.32 -12.51 0.47
CA TYR A 221 9.00 -13.10 -0.84
C TYR A 221 9.77 -12.44 -1.99
N ILE A 222 9.92 -11.12 -1.99
CA ILE A 222 10.72 -10.39 -2.98
C ILE A 222 12.20 -10.76 -2.87
N TYR A 223 12.68 -10.87 -1.65
CA TYR A 223 14.07 -11.16 -1.34
C TYR A 223 14.52 -12.56 -1.76
N GLY A 224 13.58 -13.50 -1.77
CA GLY A 224 13.79 -14.83 -2.29
C GLY A 224 13.51 -14.93 -3.79
N THR A 225 13.43 -16.16 -4.28
CA THR A 225 13.07 -16.47 -5.67
C THR A 225 11.56 -16.65 -5.89
N ASN A 226 10.76 -16.41 -4.85
CA ASN A 226 9.32 -16.69 -4.89
C ASN A 226 8.57 -15.72 -5.79
N PHE A 227 8.88 -14.43 -5.70
CA PHE A 227 8.31 -13.40 -6.56
C PHE A 227 9.36 -12.89 -7.53
N GLN A 228 9.01 -12.85 -8.80
CA GLN A 228 9.84 -12.24 -9.83
C GLN A 228 9.06 -11.08 -10.46
N PRO A 229 9.61 -9.85 -10.45
CA PRO A 229 8.96 -8.73 -11.11
C PRO A 229 9.00 -8.88 -12.62
N LEU A 230 8.17 -8.15 -13.32
CA LEU A 230 8.39 -7.93 -14.74
C LEU A 230 9.81 -7.39 -14.96
N PRO A 231 10.58 -7.87 -15.96
CA PRO A 231 11.98 -7.44 -16.15
C PRO A 231 12.16 -5.92 -16.26
N ARG A 232 11.17 -5.19 -16.78
CA ARG A 232 11.22 -3.73 -16.86
C ARG A 232 11.07 -3.01 -15.51
N LEU A 233 10.66 -3.73 -14.47
CA LEU A 233 10.50 -3.22 -13.10
C LEU A 233 11.62 -3.71 -12.16
N ASP A 234 12.57 -4.47 -12.67
CA ASP A 234 13.58 -5.12 -11.86
C ASP A 234 14.46 -4.14 -11.07
N PHE A 235 14.75 -2.96 -11.63
CA PHE A 235 15.52 -1.91 -10.95
C PHE A 235 14.85 -1.36 -9.69
N LEU A 236 13.54 -1.61 -9.49
CA LEU A 236 12.76 -1.18 -8.34
C LEU A 236 12.52 -2.30 -7.33
N ASP A 237 12.73 -3.56 -7.74
CA ASP A 237 12.39 -4.74 -6.97
C ASP A 237 13.13 -4.84 -5.62
N PRO A 238 14.45 -4.57 -5.54
CA PRO A 238 15.19 -4.66 -4.29
C PRO A 238 14.83 -3.60 -3.24
N LYS A 239 13.75 -2.90 -3.39
CA LYS A 239 13.22 -1.86 -2.49
C LYS A 239 13.26 -2.25 -1.01
N TYR A 240 13.03 -3.53 -0.71
CA TYR A 240 13.09 -4.08 0.64
C TYR A 240 14.37 -4.88 0.90
N PHE A 241 15.49 -4.42 0.35
CA PHE A 241 16.78 -5.05 0.49
C PHE A 241 17.20 -5.24 1.97
N GLN A 242 17.99 -6.27 2.24
CA GLN A 242 18.59 -6.52 3.55
C GLN A 242 20.10 -6.39 3.49
N THR A 243 20.67 -5.73 4.49
CA THR A 243 22.11 -5.67 4.70
C THR A 243 22.55 -6.56 5.87
N LYS A 244 21.63 -6.98 6.71
CA LYS A 244 21.82 -7.88 7.84
C LYS A 244 20.57 -8.73 8.09
N ALA A 245 20.77 -9.85 8.77
CA ALA A 245 19.65 -10.70 9.19
C ALA A 245 18.63 -9.93 10.05
N LYS A 246 17.36 -10.26 9.91
CA LYS A 246 16.21 -9.65 10.60
C LYS A 246 16.02 -8.15 10.36
N GLU A 247 16.74 -7.56 9.43
CA GLU A 247 16.45 -6.20 9.02
C GLU A 247 15.06 -6.12 8.38
N ALA A 248 14.23 -5.22 8.88
CA ALA A 248 12.89 -5.01 8.38
C ALA A 248 12.78 -3.62 7.75
N ARG A 249 12.40 -3.57 6.46
CA ARG A 249 12.20 -2.33 5.73
C ARG A 249 10.77 -1.83 5.89
N PRO A 250 10.57 -0.52 6.08
CA PRO A 250 9.23 0.04 6.16
C PRO A 250 8.53 -0.01 4.81
N ILE A 251 7.20 -0.08 4.85
CA ILE A 251 6.34 0.06 3.67
C ILE A 251 5.75 1.47 3.65
N CYS A 252 5.89 2.16 2.53
CA CYS A 252 5.28 3.46 2.33
C CYS A 252 3.79 3.28 1.98
N ILE A 253 2.90 3.84 2.81
CA ILE A 253 1.44 3.74 2.61
C ILE A 253 0.82 5.01 2.02
N ALA A 254 1.53 6.13 2.10
CA ALA A 254 1.21 7.37 1.41
C ALA A 254 2.46 8.24 1.23
N LYS A 255 2.50 9.01 0.17
CA LYS A 255 3.61 9.90 -0.18
C LYS A 255 3.17 10.99 -1.14
N ALA A 256 3.92 12.08 -1.19
CA ALA A 256 3.59 13.28 -1.97
C ALA A 256 3.53 13.04 -3.49
N GLU A 257 4.07 11.95 -3.97
CA GLU A 257 3.98 11.54 -5.37
C GLU A 257 2.53 11.31 -5.83
N GLU A 258 1.68 10.81 -4.96
CA GLU A 258 0.29 10.49 -5.29
C GLU A 258 -0.55 11.74 -5.65
N PRO A 259 -0.55 12.84 -4.88
CA PRO A 259 -1.20 14.07 -5.28
C PRO A 259 -0.80 14.59 -6.66
N TYR A 260 0.49 14.55 -7.01
CA TYR A 260 0.93 14.96 -8.34
C TYR A 260 0.33 14.11 -9.45
N LEU A 261 0.25 12.79 -9.26
CA LEU A 261 -0.37 11.87 -10.21
C LEU A 261 -1.87 12.13 -10.36
N ILE A 262 -2.58 12.38 -9.26
CA ILE A 262 -4.01 12.73 -9.28
C ILE A 262 -4.24 14.04 -10.06
N LEU A 263 -3.44 15.06 -9.80
CA LEU A 263 -3.56 16.37 -10.46
C LEU A 263 -3.22 16.28 -11.96
N ALA A 264 -2.20 15.51 -12.31
CA ALA A 264 -1.84 15.28 -13.72
C ALA A 264 -2.96 14.57 -14.48
N GLU A 265 -3.54 13.52 -13.91
CA GLU A 265 -4.64 12.78 -14.52
C GLU A 265 -5.91 13.64 -14.63
N ALA A 266 -6.20 14.47 -13.62
CA ALA A 266 -7.30 15.43 -13.67
C ALA A 266 -7.12 16.47 -14.78
N ALA A 267 -5.91 16.99 -14.99
CA ALA A 267 -5.59 17.90 -16.08
C ALA A 267 -5.82 17.23 -17.45
N LEU A 268 -5.42 15.96 -17.62
CA LEU A 268 -5.69 15.18 -18.82
C LEU A 268 -7.20 14.99 -19.07
N ALA A 269 -7.97 14.76 -18.01
CA ALA A 269 -9.42 14.67 -18.10
C ALA A 269 -10.07 15.99 -18.58
N ASP A 270 -9.41 17.12 -18.40
CA ASP A 270 -9.80 18.44 -18.91
C ASP A 270 -9.12 18.78 -20.26
N ASN A 271 -8.46 17.83 -20.89
CA ASN A 271 -7.66 18.01 -22.13
C ASN A 271 -6.50 19.01 -21.97
N ASP A 272 -6.05 19.28 -20.76
CA ASP A 272 -4.89 20.14 -20.47
C ASP A 272 -3.61 19.30 -20.45
N VAL A 273 -3.10 18.97 -21.64
CA VAL A 273 -1.86 18.20 -21.80
C VAL A 273 -0.66 18.95 -21.21
N ASN A 274 -0.60 20.27 -21.38
CA ASN A 274 0.52 21.06 -20.87
C ASN A 274 0.52 21.16 -19.34
N GLY A 275 -0.64 21.33 -18.72
CA GLY A 275 -0.79 21.28 -17.26
C GLY A 275 -0.37 19.92 -16.70
N ALA A 276 -0.80 18.83 -17.34
CA ALA A 276 -0.41 17.49 -16.95
C ALA A 276 1.12 17.27 -17.05
N LYS A 277 1.76 17.72 -18.13
CA LYS A 277 3.24 17.70 -18.27
C LYS A 277 3.92 18.46 -17.14
N GLY A 278 3.39 19.62 -16.75
CA GLY A 278 3.91 20.40 -15.62
C GLY A 278 3.91 19.60 -14.31
N PHE A 279 2.81 18.95 -13.99
CA PHE A 279 2.72 18.08 -12.79
C PHE A 279 3.68 16.89 -12.87
N LEU A 280 3.76 16.21 -14.00
CA LEU A 280 4.65 15.05 -14.17
C LEU A 280 6.13 15.43 -14.10
N LYS A 281 6.54 16.60 -14.62
CA LYS A 281 7.93 17.08 -14.50
C LYS A 281 8.28 17.44 -13.05
N THR A 282 7.35 18.07 -12.31
CA THR A 282 7.53 18.33 -10.89
C THR A 282 7.63 17.03 -10.11
N LEU A 283 6.79 16.05 -10.41
CA LEU A 283 6.86 14.71 -9.87
C LEU A 283 8.19 14.01 -10.18
N LEU A 284 8.67 14.11 -11.41
CA LEU A 284 9.98 13.56 -11.81
C LEU A 284 11.11 14.15 -10.96
N THR A 285 11.08 15.46 -10.72
CA THR A 285 12.03 16.15 -9.85
C THR A 285 11.96 15.61 -8.42
N LEU A 286 10.76 15.45 -7.87
CA LEU A 286 10.56 14.86 -6.54
C LEU A 286 11.15 13.45 -6.45
N VAL A 287 10.82 12.58 -7.40
CA VAL A 287 11.33 11.20 -7.43
C VAL A 287 12.85 11.16 -7.56
N SER A 288 13.43 12.02 -8.38
CA SER A 288 14.89 12.13 -8.55
C SER A 288 15.62 12.55 -7.27
N ASN A 289 14.94 13.25 -6.37
CA ASN A 289 15.48 13.66 -5.06
C ASN A 289 15.22 12.62 -3.95
N ARG A 290 14.47 11.55 -4.22
CA ARG A 290 14.28 10.49 -3.25
C ARG A 290 15.58 9.71 -3.02
N PRO A 291 15.78 9.18 -1.81
CA PRO A 291 17.01 8.49 -1.50
C PRO A 291 17.21 7.21 -2.32
N VAL A 292 18.44 6.98 -2.71
CA VAL A 292 18.92 5.76 -3.37
C VAL A 292 19.96 5.13 -2.47
N ALA A 293 19.79 3.87 -2.12
CA ALA A 293 20.83 3.10 -1.45
C ALA A 293 21.84 2.60 -2.49
N THR A 294 23.11 2.84 -2.27
CA THR A 294 24.20 2.44 -3.15
C THR A 294 25.05 1.34 -2.53
N ASP A 295 25.77 0.62 -3.37
CA ASP A 295 26.69 -0.45 -2.96
C ASP A 295 26.02 -1.56 -2.14
N ILE A 296 24.76 -1.84 -2.43
CA ILE A 296 24.02 -2.91 -1.81
C ILE A 296 24.49 -4.24 -2.39
N ASN A 297 24.98 -5.14 -1.52
CA ASN A 297 25.33 -6.51 -1.91
C ASN A 297 24.05 -7.34 -2.06
N ASP A 298 23.65 -7.62 -3.30
CA ASP A 298 22.46 -8.39 -3.62
C ASP A 298 22.65 -9.91 -3.54
N GLN A 299 23.84 -10.40 -3.14
CA GLN A 299 24.05 -11.84 -2.88
C GLN A 299 23.12 -12.40 -1.81
N LEU A 300 22.59 -11.53 -0.97
CA LEU A 300 21.55 -11.89 -0.02
C LEU A 300 20.18 -12.08 -0.68
N GLU A 301 19.98 -11.54 -1.87
CA GLU A 301 18.79 -11.77 -2.67
C GLU A 301 18.84 -13.11 -3.37
N GLY A 302 17.76 -13.88 -3.34
CA GLY A 302 17.71 -15.23 -3.95
C GLY A 302 17.89 -15.25 -5.47
N ARG A 303 17.81 -14.09 -6.14
CA ARG A 303 17.97 -13.93 -7.59
C ARG A 303 19.33 -13.42 -8.03
N TYR A 304 20.34 -13.44 -7.18
CA TYR A 304 21.66 -12.86 -7.47
C TYR A 304 22.34 -13.42 -8.75
N ASN A 305 21.97 -14.59 -9.23
CA ASN A 305 22.50 -15.16 -10.47
C ASN A 305 21.44 -15.31 -11.56
N GLY A 306 20.50 -14.40 -11.65
CA GLY A 306 19.46 -14.37 -12.67
C GLY A 306 18.09 -14.90 -12.20
N GLY A 307 17.95 -15.24 -10.94
CA GLY A 307 16.68 -15.68 -10.37
C GLY A 307 16.26 -17.08 -10.81
N TYR A 308 14.99 -17.35 -10.69
CA TYR A 308 14.39 -18.61 -11.04
C TYR A 308 13.93 -18.62 -12.51
N LYS A 309 14.12 -19.73 -13.20
CA LYS A 309 13.72 -19.93 -14.61
C LYS A 309 14.29 -18.88 -15.57
N GLU A 310 15.59 -18.70 -15.53
CA GLU A 310 16.31 -17.89 -16.52
C GLU A 310 15.90 -16.41 -16.54
N TYR A 311 15.61 -15.85 -15.39
CA TYR A 311 15.36 -14.43 -15.28
C TYR A 311 16.59 -13.62 -15.73
N PRO A 312 16.44 -12.51 -16.50
CA PRO A 312 17.56 -11.72 -16.96
C PRO A 312 18.36 -11.13 -15.79
N ASN A 313 19.68 -11.07 -15.92
CA ASN A 313 20.61 -10.70 -14.84
C ASN A 313 21.66 -9.66 -15.23
N SER A 314 21.45 -8.94 -16.32
CA SER A 314 22.36 -7.91 -16.80
C SER A 314 21.60 -6.69 -17.31
N SER A 315 22.11 -5.50 -17.03
CA SER A 315 21.58 -4.23 -17.52
C SER A 315 21.63 -4.06 -19.04
N GLU A 316 22.39 -4.92 -19.72
CA GLU A 316 22.44 -4.96 -21.19
C GLU A 316 21.15 -5.52 -21.82
N TYR A 317 20.40 -6.33 -21.08
CA TYR A 317 19.10 -6.80 -21.56
C TYR A 317 18.18 -5.63 -21.84
N ARG A 318 17.63 -5.61 -23.04
CA ARG A 318 16.64 -4.63 -23.45
C ARG A 318 15.24 -5.16 -23.21
N VAL A 319 14.45 -4.39 -22.49
CA VAL A 319 13.10 -4.76 -22.08
C VAL A 319 12.10 -3.66 -22.38
N ALA A 320 10.84 -4.03 -22.58
CA ALA A 320 9.75 -3.11 -22.85
C ALA A 320 8.48 -3.52 -22.09
N ALA A 321 7.50 -2.64 -21.99
CA ALA A 321 6.20 -2.95 -21.40
C ALA A 321 5.33 -3.82 -22.33
N SER A 322 5.48 -3.66 -23.65
CA SER A 322 4.84 -4.49 -24.67
C SER A 322 5.77 -4.65 -25.88
N SER A 323 5.36 -5.48 -26.85
CA SER A 323 6.10 -5.64 -28.12
C SER A 323 6.07 -4.37 -28.99
N GLU A 324 5.11 -3.47 -28.75
CA GLU A 324 4.92 -2.24 -29.51
C GLU A 324 5.72 -1.07 -28.94
N ASP A 325 6.22 -1.22 -27.69
CA ASP A 325 6.98 -0.18 -27.03
C ASP A 325 8.47 -0.25 -27.36
N GLU A 326 9.15 0.88 -27.20
CA GLU A 326 10.60 0.93 -27.35
C GLU A 326 11.30 0.07 -26.29
N PHE A 327 12.16 -0.84 -26.75
CA PHE A 327 12.99 -1.66 -25.89
C PHE A 327 14.14 -0.83 -25.31
N ARG A 328 14.23 -0.75 -23.99
CA ARG A 328 15.23 0.02 -23.25
C ARG A 328 16.15 -0.90 -22.43
N SER A 329 17.44 -0.55 -22.35
CA SER A 329 18.42 -1.16 -21.46
C SER A 329 18.47 -0.43 -20.09
N GLY A 330 19.16 -1.01 -19.11
CA GLY A 330 19.37 -0.39 -17.80
C GLY A 330 18.23 -0.58 -16.81
N LEU A 331 17.16 -1.32 -17.17
CA LEU A 331 16.02 -1.61 -16.28
C LEU A 331 16.19 -2.94 -15.54
N VAL A 332 17.03 -3.83 -16.04
CA VAL A 332 17.44 -5.06 -15.36
C VAL A 332 18.71 -4.78 -14.59
N LEU A 333 18.82 -5.29 -13.37
CA LEU A 333 20.00 -5.12 -12.53
C LEU A 333 21.12 -6.09 -12.93
N ASP A 334 22.37 -5.61 -12.81
CA ASP A 334 23.56 -6.46 -12.99
C ASP A 334 23.77 -7.31 -11.73
N ARG A 335 23.31 -8.57 -11.77
CA ARG A 335 23.44 -9.53 -10.68
C ARG A 335 24.67 -10.43 -10.81
N GLN A 336 25.64 -9.99 -11.57
CA GLN A 336 26.92 -10.69 -11.70
C GLN A 336 27.93 -10.11 -10.69
N SER A 337 29.03 -10.83 -10.45
CA SER A 337 30.07 -10.33 -9.53
C SER A 337 30.55 -8.93 -9.95
N PRO A 338 30.69 -7.98 -9.02
CA PRO A 338 30.68 -8.08 -7.57
C PRO A 338 29.31 -8.00 -6.87
N HIS A 339 28.20 -8.03 -7.56
CA HIS A 339 26.83 -7.98 -7.01
C HIS A 339 26.52 -6.71 -6.19
N LEU A 340 27.01 -5.58 -6.60
CA LEU A 340 26.75 -4.29 -5.99
C LEU A 340 25.72 -3.52 -6.82
N ILE A 341 24.57 -3.24 -6.25
CA ILE A 341 23.46 -2.57 -6.91
C ILE A 341 23.10 -1.25 -6.22
N SER A 342 22.43 -0.38 -6.95
CA SER A 342 21.85 0.85 -6.44
C SER A 342 20.33 0.73 -6.49
N VAL A 343 19.65 1.04 -5.36
CA VAL A 343 18.23 0.77 -5.18
C VAL A 343 17.49 2.02 -4.74
N PRO A 344 16.55 2.55 -5.53
CA PRO A 344 15.58 3.52 -5.06
C PRO A 344 14.55 2.82 -4.15
N TYR A 345 14.41 3.24 -2.90
CA TYR A 345 13.58 2.52 -1.94
C TYR A 345 12.35 3.27 -1.41
N ILE A 346 12.22 4.56 -1.67
CA ILE A 346 10.95 5.30 -1.46
C ILE A 346 10.16 5.33 -2.76
N SER A 347 10.77 5.85 -3.81
CA SER A 347 10.21 5.92 -5.15
C SER A 347 11.33 5.90 -6.17
N GLY A 348 11.06 5.35 -7.33
CA GLY A 348 11.92 5.40 -8.49
C GLY A 348 11.05 5.39 -9.76
N THR A 349 11.60 5.86 -10.86
CA THR A 349 10.97 5.80 -12.17
C THR A 349 12.02 5.73 -13.27
N SER A 350 11.71 5.04 -14.35
CA SER A 350 12.49 5.03 -15.58
C SER A 350 12.03 6.10 -16.57
N VAL A 351 10.97 6.83 -16.24
CA VAL A 351 10.44 7.90 -17.09
C VAL A 351 11.41 9.08 -17.06
N THR A 352 11.73 9.59 -18.25
CA THR A 352 12.60 10.76 -18.45
C THR A 352 11.79 12.00 -18.80
N GLU A 353 12.42 13.16 -18.75
CA GLU A 353 11.77 14.40 -19.18
C GLU A 353 11.37 14.36 -20.65
N GLU A 354 12.20 13.75 -21.51
CA GLU A 354 11.92 13.58 -22.95
C GLU A 354 10.66 12.70 -23.15
N MET A 355 10.49 11.67 -22.37
CA MET A 355 9.29 10.81 -22.41
C MET A 355 8.02 11.58 -22.00
N ILE A 356 8.13 12.55 -21.11
CA ILE A 356 7.02 13.43 -20.73
C ILE A 356 6.73 14.46 -21.81
N ASP A 357 7.76 14.99 -22.46
CA ASP A 357 7.62 16.04 -23.47
C ASP A 357 7.14 15.53 -24.83
N ALA A 358 7.52 14.33 -25.20
CA ALA A 358 7.24 13.77 -26.53
C ALA A 358 5.74 13.64 -26.87
N PRO A 359 4.85 13.15 -25.97
CA PRO A 359 3.44 13.02 -26.31
C PRO A 359 2.75 14.37 -26.53
N THR A 360 1.91 14.43 -27.57
CA THR A 360 1.11 15.63 -27.89
C THR A 360 -0.40 15.41 -27.67
N THR A 361 -0.80 14.20 -27.34
CA THR A 361 -2.20 13.82 -27.12
C THR A 361 -2.44 13.42 -25.66
N VAL A 362 -3.71 13.48 -25.25
CA VAL A 362 -4.13 13.00 -23.92
C VAL A 362 -3.75 11.53 -23.73
N ASP A 363 -4.08 10.68 -24.68
CA ASP A 363 -3.81 9.23 -24.57
C ASP A 363 -2.32 8.94 -24.47
N GLY A 364 -1.49 9.56 -25.30
CA GLY A 364 -0.05 9.35 -25.26
C GLY A 364 0.59 9.78 -23.94
N LEU A 365 0.13 10.89 -23.34
CA LEU A 365 0.64 11.31 -22.03
C LEU A 365 0.06 10.49 -20.89
N LEU A 366 -1.17 9.97 -21.05
CA LEU A 366 -1.78 9.07 -20.07
C LEU A 366 -0.99 7.75 -19.96
N GLU A 367 -0.48 7.22 -21.07
CA GLU A 367 0.41 6.04 -21.05
C GLU A 367 1.67 6.31 -20.23
N VAL A 368 2.30 7.46 -20.40
CA VAL A 368 3.48 7.87 -19.60
C VAL A 368 3.13 8.01 -18.11
N LEU A 369 1.99 8.62 -17.82
CA LEU A 369 1.49 8.77 -16.44
C LEU A 369 1.28 7.40 -15.76
N TYR A 370 0.66 6.46 -16.45
CA TYR A 370 0.40 5.13 -15.90
C TYR A 370 1.67 4.30 -15.74
N LEU A 371 2.64 4.43 -16.66
CA LEU A 371 3.96 3.83 -16.49
C LEU A 371 4.63 4.37 -15.22
N MET A 372 4.66 5.67 -15.07
CA MET A 372 5.25 6.36 -13.92
C MET A 372 4.54 5.98 -12.61
N ARG A 373 3.21 5.90 -12.63
CA ARG A 373 2.40 5.48 -11.49
C ARG A 373 2.71 4.05 -11.06
N GLN A 374 2.81 3.11 -12.00
CA GLN A 374 3.15 1.72 -11.71
C GLN A 374 4.54 1.61 -11.06
N GLU A 375 5.52 2.31 -11.57
CA GLU A 375 6.89 2.30 -11.06
C GLU A 375 6.97 2.95 -9.67
N ILE A 376 6.37 4.10 -9.46
CA ILE A 376 6.40 4.84 -8.19
C ILE A 376 5.78 4.02 -7.06
N PHE A 377 4.71 3.28 -7.33
CA PHE A 377 4.01 2.45 -6.32
C PHE A 377 4.41 0.98 -6.35
N MET A 378 5.51 0.64 -7.02
CA MET A 378 6.02 -0.73 -7.06
C MET A 378 6.19 -1.31 -5.65
N ALA A 379 5.68 -2.51 -5.45
CA ALA A 379 5.73 -3.25 -4.19
C ALA A 379 5.05 -2.55 -2.98
N GLU A 380 4.10 -1.67 -3.23
CA GLU A 380 3.31 -0.97 -2.21
C GLU A 380 1.84 -1.39 -2.19
N GLY A 381 1.47 -2.42 -2.96
CA GLY A 381 0.12 -2.98 -3.00
C GLY A 381 -0.91 -2.09 -3.71
N ARG A 382 -0.50 -1.23 -4.63
CA ARG A 382 -1.38 -0.25 -5.28
C ARG A 382 -1.87 -0.68 -6.66
N ARG A 383 -1.08 -1.47 -7.37
CA ARG A 383 -1.32 -1.80 -8.78
C ARG A 383 -2.63 -2.56 -9.01
N ALA A 384 -3.00 -3.50 -8.16
CA ALA A 384 -4.23 -4.25 -8.30
C ALA A 384 -5.47 -3.34 -8.26
N ALA A 385 -5.51 -2.37 -7.33
CA ALA A 385 -6.57 -1.38 -7.26
C ALA A 385 -6.59 -0.45 -8.49
N ASP A 386 -5.42 -0.07 -9.01
CA ASP A 386 -5.31 0.73 -10.25
C ASP A 386 -5.86 -0.04 -11.47
N LEU A 387 -5.70 -1.36 -11.50
CA LEU A 387 -6.28 -2.24 -12.52
C LEU A 387 -7.78 -2.52 -12.31
N GLY A 388 -8.37 -2.03 -11.23
CA GLY A 388 -9.78 -2.28 -10.91
C GLY A 388 -10.07 -3.69 -10.41
N ILE A 389 -9.05 -4.45 -10.02
CA ILE A 389 -9.20 -5.81 -9.52
C ILE A 389 -9.63 -5.76 -8.05
N ARG A 390 -10.71 -6.50 -7.73
CA ARG A 390 -11.25 -6.59 -6.37
C ARG A 390 -11.53 -8.03 -6.00
N PHE A 391 -11.25 -8.37 -4.74
CA PHE A 391 -11.61 -9.65 -4.15
C PHE A 391 -13.13 -9.82 -4.02
N PRO A 392 -13.64 -11.05 -4.15
CA PRO A 392 -15.04 -11.35 -3.82
C PRO A 392 -15.26 -11.28 -2.30
N VAL A 393 -16.53 -11.25 -1.90
CA VAL A 393 -16.92 -11.49 -0.50
C VAL A 393 -16.66 -12.96 -0.16
N CYS A 394 -16.07 -13.27 1.00
CA CYS A 394 -15.81 -14.66 1.37
C CYS A 394 -17.10 -15.43 1.65
N GLU A 395 -17.03 -16.77 1.59
CA GLU A 395 -18.18 -17.67 1.74
C GLU A 395 -18.92 -17.46 3.07
N THR A 396 -18.17 -17.28 4.15
CA THR A 396 -18.75 -17.10 5.49
C THR A 396 -19.64 -15.85 5.55
N GLU A 397 -19.17 -14.73 4.99
CA GLU A 397 -19.95 -13.49 4.97
C GLU A 397 -21.08 -13.54 3.97
N ALA A 398 -20.89 -14.19 2.82
CA ALA A 398 -21.95 -14.39 1.84
C ALA A 398 -23.11 -15.23 2.43
N ALA A 399 -22.79 -16.22 3.26
CA ALA A 399 -23.81 -17.05 3.94
C ALA A 399 -24.56 -16.30 5.05
N ASN A 400 -23.94 -15.29 5.66
CA ASN A 400 -24.52 -14.48 6.73
C ASN A 400 -25.39 -13.33 6.21
N THR A 401 -25.37 -13.06 4.92
CA THR A 401 -26.13 -11.98 4.30
C THR A 401 -27.37 -12.55 3.63
N PRO A 402 -28.60 -12.27 4.11
CA PRO A 402 -29.81 -12.67 3.40
C PRO A 402 -29.85 -12.05 2.00
N SER A 403 -30.15 -12.86 1.01
CA SER A 403 -30.31 -12.46 -0.41
C SER A 403 -31.50 -11.52 -0.61
#